data_eacb19e51a4b12d79079d44c26519940
#
_entry.id   eacb19e51a4b12d79079d44c26519940
#
_cell.length_a   1.000
_cell.length_b   1.000
_cell.length_c   1.000
_cell.angle_alpha   90.00
_cell.angle_beta   90.00
_cell.angle_gamma   90.00
#
_symmetry.space_group_name_H-M   'P 1'
#
loop_
_entity.id
_entity.type
_entity.pdbx_description
1 polymer ?
#
loop_
_entity_poly.entity_id
_entity_poly.type
_entity_poly.pdbx_seq_one_letter_code
_entity_poly.pdbx_strand_id
1 'polypeptide(L)'
;MSELKEVLTKDGSVTLRSHIFKENFHSLEGALKETEIKFINPSDLKRFNNRSLNVLDICFGLGYNSASLFNSLIRQNSFINWYALEIDKKPLKYSLGNKSFQKLWHPKVLKIFKELSKNSKYKDQSFVCDILWGDAREKIKNIPAKY
;
A
#
# COMPACT_ATOMS: atom_id res chain seq x y z
N MET A 1 10.65 -10.68 18.68
CA MET A 1 9.79 -10.92 17.48
C MET A 1 8.50 -10.16 17.66
N SER A 2 8.17 -9.26 16.73
CA SER A 2 6.86 -8.61 16.75
C SER A 2 5.80 -9.63 16.35
N GLU A 3 5.05 -10.16 17.29
CA GLU A 3 3.89 -10.95 16.96
C GLU A 3 2.81 -10.01 16.42
N LEU A 4 2.51 -10.16 15.14
CA LEU A 4 1.37 -9.53 14.50
C LEU A 4 0.19 -10.49 14.61
N LYS A 5 -0.93 -9.99 15.13
CA LYS A 5 -2.16 -10.77 15.28
C LYS A 5 -3.16 -10.34 14.20
N GLU A 6 -3.69 -11.33 13.47
CA GLU A 6 -4.79 -11.08 12.53
C GLU A 6 -6.06 -10.61 13.26
N VAL A 7 -6.73 -9.65 12.68
CA VAL A 7 -8.01 -9.11 13.16
C VAL A 7 -8.95 -8.97 11.97
N LEU A 8 -10.14 -9.56 12.06
CA LEU A 8 -11.22 -9.35 11.11
C LEU A 8 -11.96 -8.05 11.46
N THR A 9 -12.13 -7.19 10.49
CA THR A 9 -12.85 -5.92 10.66
C THR A 9 -14.32 -6.06 10.28
N LYS A 10 -15.15 -5.07 10.64
CA LYS A 10 -16.61 -5.12 10.42
C LYS A 10 -17.01 -5.16 8.94
N ASP A 11 -16.19 -4.62 8.04
CA ASP A 11 -16.44 -4.70 6.59
C ASP A 11 -16.00 -6.02 5.95
N GLY A 12 -15.52 -6.98 6.74
CA GLY A 12 -15.04 -8.28 6.28
C GLY A 12 -13.60 -8.27 5.76
N SER A 13 -12.93 -7.12 5.73
CA SER A 13 -11.49 -7.04 5.43
C SER A 13 -10.67 -7.48 6.63
N VAL A 14 -9.40 -7.85 6.39
CA VAL A 14 -8.48 -8.25 7.47
C VAL A 14 -7.49 -7.14 7.77
N THR A 15 -7.13 -6.99 9.03
CA THR A 15 -6.04 -6.12 9.47
C THR A 15 -5.11 -6.86 10.42
N LEU A 16 -4.06 -6.19 10.85
CA LEU A 16 -3.12 -6.71 11.84
C LEU A 16 -3.11 -5.81 13.06
N ARG A 17 -2.94 -6.43 14.23
CA ARG A 17 -2.62 -5.74 15.48
C ARG A 17 -1.14 -5.92 15.80
N SER A 18 -0.44 -4.83 16.04
CA SER A 18 0.94 -4.85 16.52
C SER A 18 0.97 -5.00 18.05
N HIS A 19 1.69 -6.01 18.54
CA HIS A 19 1.94 -6.14 19.99
C HIS A 19 2.95 -5.11 20.51
N ILE A 20 3.85 -4.65 19.66
CA ILE A 20 4.85 -3.63 20.01
C ILE A 20 4.18 -2.27 20.22
N PHE A 21 3.39 -1.83 19.22
CA PHE A 21 2.73 -0.53 19.27
C PHE A 21 1.38 -0.57 20.01
N LYS A 22 0.85 -1.79 20.33
CA LYS A 22 -0.46 -2.03 20.92
C LYS A 22 -1.63 -1.43 20.12
N GLU A 23 -1.42 -1.24 18.80
CA GLU A 23 -2.33 -0.60 17.87
C GLU A 23 -2.73 -1.54 16.73
N ASN A 24 -3.90 -1.31 16.15
CA ASN A 24 -4.28 -1.94 14.90
C ASN A 24 -3.75 -1.12 13.73
N PHE A 25 -3.39 -1.79 12.63
CA PHE A 25 -2.93 -1.11 11.41
C PHE A 25 -4.04 -0.30 10.74
N HIS A 26 -5.30 -0.71 10.93
CA HIS A 26 -6.47 -0.04 10.36
C HIS A 26 -7.61 -0.02 11.35
N SER A 27 -8.62 0.81 11.07
CA SER A 27 -9.87 0.87 11.84
C SER A 27 -10.58 -0.49 11.90
N LEU A 28 -11.13 -0.83 13.05
CA LEU A 28 -11.97 -2.02 13.23
C LEU A 28 -13.32 -1.92 12.51
N GLU A 29 -13.71 -0.72 12.07
CA GLU A 29 -14.90 -0.52 11.23
C GLU A 29 -14.70 -1.04 9.80
N GLY A 30 -13.44 -1.19 9.36
CA GLY A 30 -13.09 -1.75 8.07
C GLY A 30 -11.78 -1.19 7.53
N ALA A 31 -10.82 -2.06 7.22
CA ALA A 31 -9.56 -1.63 6.62
C ALA A 31 -9.77 -1.11 5.19
N LEU A 32 -10.60 -1.79 4.41
CA LEU A 32 -10.95 -1.36 3.05
C LEU A 32 -11.79 -0.08 3.08
N LYS A 33 -12.82 -0.03 3.94
CA LYS A 33 -13.68 1.14 4.11
C LYS A 33 -12.88 2.38 4.53
N GLU A 34 -11.94 2.24 5.45
CA GLU A 34 -11.06 3.33 5.89
C GLU A 34 -10.24 3.88 4.72
N THR A 35 -9.62 2.99 3.95
CA THR A 35 -8.84 3.33 2.76
C THR A 35 -9.68 4.13 1.76
N GLU A 36 -10.87 3.66 1.43
CA GLU A 36 -11.75 4.33 0.46
C GLU A 36 -12.20 5.72 0.95
N ILE A 37 -12.67 5.81 2.19
CA ILE A 37 -13.26 7.05 2.71
C ILE A 37 -12.21 8.11 3.03
N LYS A 38 -11.07 7.71 3.62
CA LYS A 38 -10.07 8.68 4.08
C LYS A 38 -9.03 9.06 3.03
N PHE A 39 -8.73 8.16 2.08
CA PHE A 39 -7.62 8.36 1.16
C PHE A 39 -8.05 8.41 -0.31
N ILE A 40 -8.79 7.42 -0.79
CA ILE A 40 -9.08 7.30 -2.23
C ILE A 40 -10.13 8.30 -2.69
N ASN A 41 -11.31 8.31 -2.05
CA ASN A 41 -12.39 9.21 -2.46
C ASN A 41 -12.00 10.69 -2.38
N PRO A 42 -11.32 11.18 -1.31
CA PRO A 42 -10.90 12.56 -1.24
C PRO A 42 -9.81 12.95 -2.24
N SER A 43 -9.02 11.99 -2.75
CA SER A 43 -7.92 12.29 -3.66
C SER A 43 -8.35 12.65 -5.09
N ASP A 44 -9.62 12.43 -5.45
CA ASP A 44 -10.16 12.73 -6.78
C ASP A 44 -9.23 12.22 -7.92
N LEU A 45 -8.99 10.91 -7.92
CA LEU A 45 -8.03 10.28 -8.84
C LEU A 45 -8.36 10.49 -10.33
N LYS A 46 -9.59 10.82 -10.67
CA LYS A 46 -10.01 11.08 -12.05
C LYS A 46 -9.27 12.28 -12.67
N ARG A 47 -8.85 13.25 -11.86
CA ARG A 47 -8.06 14.42 -12.30
C ARG A 47 -6.69 14.06 -12.87
N PHE A 48 -6.20 12.84 -12.60
CA PHE A 48 -4.91 12.34 -13.08
C PHE A 48 -5.03 11.46 -14.34
N ASN A 49 -6.22 11.34 -14.91
CA ASN A 49 -6.39 10.62 -16.17
C ASN A 49 -5.50 11.24 -17.27
N ASN A 50 -4.73 10.41 -18.00
CA ASN A 50 -3.73 10.83 -18.99
C ASN A 50 -2.61 11.74 -18.42
N ARG A 51 -2.30 11.64 -17.13
CA ARG A 51 -1.27 12.45 -16.47
C ARG A 51 -0.32 11.59 -15.65
N SER A 52 0.84 12.18 -15.32
CA SER A 52 1.76 11.59 -14.34
C SER A 52 1.31 11.94 -12.92
N LEU A 53 1.41 10.97 -12.02
CA LEU A 53 1.15 11.10 -10.60
C LEU A 53 2.38 10.68 -9.80
N ASN A 54 2.86 11.55 -8.92
CA ASN A 54 3.89 11.22 -7.94
C ASN A 54 3.21 10.94 -6.60
N VAL A 55 3.54 9.81 -5.98
CA VAL A 55 2.93 9.34 -4.73
C VAL A 55 4.02 8.99 -3.73
N LEU A 56 3.86 9.50 -2.51
CA LEU A 56 4.65 9.09 -1.36
C LEU A 56 3.71 8.41 -0.35
N ASP A 57 3.95 7.13 -0.10
CA ASP A 57 3.22 6.32 0.89
C ASP A 57 4.11 6.10 2.13
N ILE A 58 3.76 6.72 3.24
CA ILE A 58 4.49 6.58 4.51
C ILE A 58 3.73 5.61 5.40
N CYS A 59 4.43 4.61 5.94
CA CYS A 59 3.86 3.50 6.69
C CYS A 59 2.95 2.63 5.82
N PHE A 60 3.53 2.06 4.77
CA PHE A 60 2.84 1.22 3.78
C PHE A 60 2.01 0.08 4.40
N GLY A 61 2.52 -0.57 5.45
CA GLY A 61 1.82 -1.60 6.22
C GLY A 61 1.38 -2.80 5.39
N LEU A 62 0.07 -3.14 5.46
CA LEU A 62 -0.52 -4.21 4.64
C LEU A 62 -0.69 -3.80 3.17
N GLY A 63 -0.61 -2.51 2.87
CA GLY A 63 -0.68 -1.97 1.51
C GLY A 63 -2.08 -1.64 1.02
N TYR A 64 -3.11 -1.56 1.86
CA TYR A 64 -4.48 -1.25 1.43
C TYR A 64 -4.58 0.06 0.65
N ASN A 65 -3.95 1.14 1.15
CA ASN A 65 -4.00 2.44 0.50
C ASN A 65 -3.40 2.40 -0.90
N SER A 66 -2.20 1.85 -1.03
CA SER A 66 -1.52 1.72 -2.32
C SER A 66 -2.17 0.70 -3.24
N ALA A 67 -2.74 -0.40 -2.70
CA ALA A 67 -3.47 -1.37 -3.51
C ALA A 67 -4.73 -0.75 -4.12
N SER A 68 -5.50 0.00 -3.34
CA SER A 68 -6.70 0.67 -3.84
C SER A 68 -6.36 1.78 -4.84
N LEU A 69 -5.30 2.57 -4.57
CA LEU A 69 -4.77 3.55 -5.52
C LEU A 69 -4.40 2.89 -6.85
N PHE A 70 -3.58 1.85 -6.84
CA PHE A 70 -3.15 1.16 -8.06
C PHE A 70 -4.33 0.52 -8.79
N ASN A 71 -5.25 -0.10 -8.06
CA ASN A 71 -6.45 -0.71 -8.61
C ASN A 71 -7.33 0.31 -9.35
N SER A 72 -7.45 1.52 -8.81
CA SER A 72 -8.17 2.62 -9.44
C SER A 72 -7.46 3.15 -10.69
N LEU A 73 -6.12 3.26 -10.66
CA LEU A 73 -5.32 3.86 -11.73
C LEU A 73 -4.97 2.89 -12.88
N ILE A 74 -5.04 1.57 -12.66
CA ILE A 74 -4.85 0.56 -13.74
C ILE A 74 -5.84 0.78 -14.89
N ARG A 75 -7.03 1.26 -14.60
CA ARG A 75 -8.10 1.54 -15.59
C ARG A 75 -7.98 2.92 -16.25
N GLN A 76 -7.03 3.73 -15.78
CA GLN A 76 -6.75 5.05 -16.31
C GLN A 76 -5.44 5.00 -17.11
N ASN A 77 -5.31 5.85 -18.11
CA ASN A 77 -4.07 6.00 -18.87
C ASN A 77 -3.12 6.95 -18.15
N SER A 78 -2.74 6.60 -16.91
CA SER A 78 -1.91 7.43 -16.04
C SER A 78 -0.53 6.79 -15.85
N PHE A 79 0.50 7.63 -15.72
CA PHE A 79 1.84 7.19 -15.34
C PHE A 79 2.06 7.47 -13.85
N ILE A 80 2.52 6.46 -13.10
CA ILE A 80 2.64 6.53 -11.66
C ILE A 80 4.09 6.36 -11.26
N ASN A 81 4.62 7.37 -10.57
CA ASN A 81 5.84 7.28 -9.79
C ASN A 81 5.44 7.12 -8.32
N TRP A 82 5.72 5.98 -7.74
CA TRP A 82 5.35 5.68 -6.36
C TRP A 82 6.59 5.34 -5.53
N TYR A 83 6.68 5.98 -4.38
CA TYR A 83 7.68 5.71 -3.36
C TYR A 83 7.00 5.35 -2.05
N ALA A 84 7.49 4.35 -1.34
CA ALA A 84 7.00 4.05 0.00
C ALA A 84 8.12 3.92 1.02
N LEU A 85 7.75 4.18 2.26
CA LEU A 85 8.57 3.94 3.45
C LEU A 85 7.86 2.95 4.36
N GLU A 86 8.56 1.88 4.74
CA GLU A 86 8.01 0.88 5.66
C GLU A 86 9.11 0.26 6.51
N ILE A 87 8.86 0.15 7.80
CA ILE A 87 9.84 -0.37 8.75
C ILE A 87 9.90 -1.91 8.78
N ASP A 88 8.79 -2.58 8.51
CA ASP A 88 8.67 -4.04 8.63
C ASP A 88 8.08 -4.67 7.36
N LYS A 89 8.76 -5.67 6.83
CA LYS A 89 8.31 -6.45 5.66
C LYS A 89 7.18 -7.43 5.97
N LYS A 90 6.92 -7.73 7.23
CA LYS A 90 5.95 -8.76 7.64
C LYS A 90 4.52 -8.44 7.23
N PRO A 91 4.01 -7.18 7.39
CA PRO A 91 2.65 -6.85 6.97
C PRO A 91 2.41 -7.12 5.48
N LEU A 92 3.34 -6.72 4.60
CA LEU A 92 3.24 -7.00 3.17
C LEU A 92 3.28 -8.49 2.86
N LYS A 93 4.18 -9.25 3.51
CA LYS A 93 4.24 -10.72 3.35
C LYS A 93 2.93 -11.38 3.79
N TYR A 94 2.34 -10.90 4.89
CA TYR A 94 1.04 -11.37 5.35
C TYR A 94 -0.04 -11.14 4.29
N SER A 95 -0.15 -9.92 3.76
CA SER A 95 -1.12 -9.58 2.71
C SER A 95 -0.99 -10.49 1.48
N LEU A 96 0.25 -10.74 1.04
CA LEU A 96 0.53 -11.63 -0.08
C LEU A 96 0.24 -13.12 0.21
N GLY A 97 0.19 -13.53 1.46
CA GLY A 97 -0.23 -14.88 1.89
C GLY A 97 -1.74 -15.00 2.16
N ASN A 98 -2.45 -13.90 2.32
CA ASN A 98 -3.86 -13.89 2.72
C ASN A 98 -4.80 -13.88 1.50
N LYS A 99 -5.56 -14.96 1.32
CA LYS A 99 -6.49 -15.12 0.18
C LYS A 99 -7.60 -14.08 0.17
N SER A 100 -8.10 -13.66 1.33
CA SER A 100 -9.16 -12.65 1.44
C SER A 100 -8.65 -11.29 0.97
N PHE A 101 -7.43 -10.91 1.35
CA PHE A 101 -6.78 -9.70 0.84
C PHE A 101 -6.56 -9.79 -0.68
N GLN A 102 -6.01 -10.90 -1.18
CA GLN A 102 -5.69 -11.05 -2.60
C GLN A 102 -6.91 -10.92 -3.52
N LYS A 103 -8.08 -11.43 -3.09
CA LYS A 103 -9.33 -11.37 -3.86
C LYS A 103 -9.86 -9.96 -4.12
N LEU A 104 -9.41 -8.97 -3.34
CA LEU A 104 -9.86 -7.58 -3.46
C LEU A 104 -9.25 -6.85 -4.67
N TRP A 105 -8.12 -7.33 -5.21
CA TRP A 105 -7.27 -6.55 -6.08
C TRP A 105 -7.07 -7.15 -7.46
N HIS A 106 -6.90 -6.27 -8.43
CA HIS A 106 -6.49 -6.67 -9.78
C HIS A 106 -5.17 -7.46 -9.76
N PRO A 107 -4.98 -8.50 -10.58
CA PRO A 107 -3.75 -9.32 -10.63
C PRO A 107 -2.47 -8.50 -10.79
N LYS A 108 -2.51 -7.38 -11.50
CA LYS A 108 -1.37 -6.47 -11.66
C LYS A 108 -0.94 -5.84 -10.33
N VAL A 109 -1.87 -5.49 -9.44
CA VAL A 109 -1.55 -4.98 -8.08
C VAL A 109 -0.77 -6.03 -7.29
N LEU A 110 -1.25 -7.27 -7.32
CA LEU A 110 -0.57 -8.39 -6.63
C LEU A 110 0.81 -8.67 -7.23
N LYS A 111 0.97 -8.55 -8.54
CA LYS A 111 2.28 -8.65 -9.20
C LYS A 111 3.24 -7.57 -8.72
N ILE A 112 2.80 -6.30 -8.68
CA ILE A 112 3.61 -5.19 -8.15
C ILE A 112 4.03 -5.49 -6.72
N PHE A 113 3.10 -5.87 -5.85
CA PHE A 113 3.40 -6.16 -4.44
C PHE A 113 4.37 -7.32 -4.25
N LYS A 114 4.28 -8.39 -5.06
CA LYS A 114 5.24 -9.50 -5.05
C LYS A 114 6.65 -9.01 -5.41
N GLU A 115 6.78 -8.18 -6.44
CA GLU A 115 8.07 -7.61 -6.82
C GLU A 115 8.63 -6.66 -5.76
N LEU A 116 7.80 -5.81 -5.15
CA LEU A 116 8.20 -4.94 -4.05
C LEU A 116 8.67 -5.75 -2.84
N SER A 117 7.98 -6.82 -2.49
CA SER A 117 8.37 -7.72 -1.39
C SER A 117 9.72 -8.40 -1.64
N LYS A 118 10.00 -8.79 -2.88
CA LYS A 118 11.20 -9.52 -3.29
C LYS A 118 12.38 -8.60 -3.59
N ASN A 119 12.16 -7.60 -4.43
CA ASN A 119 13.19 -6.77 -5.04
C ASN A 119 13.17 -5.31 -4.57
N SER A 120 12.17 -4.91 -3.76
CA SER A 120 11.94 -3.53 -3.31
C SER A 120 11.63 -2.55 -4.45
N LYS A 121 11.47 -3.04 -5.68
CA LYS A 121 11.25 -2.25 -6.88
C LYS A 121 10.32 -2.94 -7.86
N TYR A 122 9.58 -2.13 -8.62
CA TYR A 122 8.83 -2.58 -9.78
C TYR A 122 8.83 -1.49 -10.85
N LYS A 123 8.94 -1.88 -12.12
CA LYS A 123 8.84 -0.94 -13.24
C LYS A 123 8.17 -1.60 -14.44
N ASP A 124 7.22 -0.90 -15.03
CA ASP A 124 6.69 -1.18 -16.37
C ASP A 124 6.40 0.14 -17.11
N GLN A 125 5.56 0.10 -18.14
CA GLN A 125 5.24 1.28 -18.96
C GLN A 125 4.44 2.35 -18.20
N SER A 126 3.68 1.99 -17.15
CA SER A 126 2.77 2.87 -16.43
C SER A 126 3.14 3.05 -14.96
N PHE A 127 3.92 2.14 -14.38
CA PHE A 127 4.26 2.14 -12.95
C PHE A 127 5.76 2.11 -12.75
N VAL A 128 6.26 3.04 -11.98
CA VAL A 128 7.61 3.00 -11.39
C VAL A 128 7.43 3.06 -9.88
N CYS A 129 7.74 1.96 -9.20
CA CYS A 129 7.50 1.80 -7.77
C CYS A 129 8.78 1.40 -7.05
N ASP A 130 9.09 2.10 -5.96
CA ASP A 130 10.21 1.81 -5.08
C ASP A 130 9.72 1.80 -3.62
N ILE A 131 10.18 0.85 -2.81
CA ILE A 131 9.96 0.83 -1.37
C ILE A 131 11.29 0.81 -0.62
N LEU A 132 11.43 1.72 0.34
CA LEU A 132 12.58 1.80 1.23
C LEU A 132 12.22 1.21 2.59
N TRP A 133 12.93 0.15 2.95
CA TRP A 133 12.73 -0.55 4.22
C TRP A 133 13.57 0.08 5.31
N GLY A 134 12.96 0.39 6.44
CA GLY A 134 13.59 0.95 7.63
C GLY A 134 12.82 2.13 8.22
N ASP A 135 13.40 2.76 9.24
CA ASP A 135 12.78 3.90 9.91
C ASP A 135 12.56 5.06 8.93
N ALA A 136 11.32 5.50 8.80
CA ALA A 136 10.94 6.58 7.89
C ALA A 136 11.66 7.89 8.17
N ARG A 137 11.98 8.20 9.44
CA ARG A 137 12.73 9.41 9.85
C ARG A 137 14.13 9.45 9.27
N GLU A 138 14.72 8.29 9.02
CA GLU A 138 16.05 8.15 8.38
C GLU A 138 15.92 8.02 6.87
N LYS A 139 14.99 7.21 6.40
CA LYS A 139 14.85 6.85 4.98
C LYS A 139 14.28 7.98 4.13
N ILE A 140 13.50 8.88 4.71
CA ILE A 140 12.91 10.00 3.97
C ILE A 140 13.97 10.89 3.29
N LYS A 141 15.18 10.95 3.83
CA LYS A 141 16.31 11.69 3.24
C LYS A 141 16.74 11.13 1.87
N ASN A 142 16.40 9.87 1.60
CA ASN A 142 16.79 9.17 0.37
C ASN A 142 15.70 9.24 -0.72
N ILE A 143 14.60 9.93 -0.44
CA ILE A 143 13.51 10.09 -1.42
C ILE A 143 13.88 11.25 -2.36
N PRO A 144 13.70 11.06 -3.68
CA PRO A 144 13.90 12.14 -4.64
C PRO A 144 12.98 13.34 -4.34
N ALA A 145 13.50 14.56 -4.49
CA ALA A 145 12.79 15.81 -4.15
C ALA A 145 11.45 16.04 -4.89
N LYS A 146 11.16 15.23 -5.89
CA LYS A 146 9.89 15.31 -6.66
C LYS A 146 8.69 14.64 -5.98
N TYR A 147 8.89 13.97 -4.84
CA TYR A 147 7.84 13.32 -4.06
C TYR A 147 7.43 14.13 -2.84
#